data_ebfe71f28777f62d9804289369a36bf0
#
_entry.id   ebfe71f28777f62d9804289369a36bf0
#
_cell.length_a   1.000
_cell.length_b   1.000
_cell.length_c   1.000
_cell.angle_alpha   90.00
_cell.angle_beta   90.00
_cell.angle_gamma   90.00
#
_symmetry.space_group_name_H-M   'P 1'
#
loop_
_entity.id
_entity.type
_entity.pdbx_description
1 polymer ?
#
loop_
_entity_poly.entity_id
_entity_poly.type
_entity_poly.pdbx_seq_one_letter_code
_entity_poly.pdbx_strand_id
1 'polypeptide(L)'
;MKVYDFEEIQKKTIEEIYSKIIHGNNIDVLKELPENSIDLIVTSPPYDDLRDYEKKVIWDFEKFKIIAQELYKVMKVGGVIVWVVGDKTKNGNKSLTSFKQSLYFQEIGFNIFDVIIYEKTGSGPPHPNRYFNTFEYMFIISKGKPKTINLLRDKPNKWAGVETYAEVTRREVDGTLTKKGKKKVNDFGIRTNIWKYVNGKGFATKDKIAHKHPAIFPEKLAQDHILSWSNEGDVVLDIFGGSGTTIKQAELLNRKWIYIDKVEEYCKIAMERMENLNNE
;
A
#
# COMPACT_ATOMS: atom_id res chain seq x y z
N MET A 1 20.51 14.09 -3.40
CA MET A 1 19.36 14.17 -2.45
C MET A 1 19.87 14.18 -1.02
N LYS A 2 19.05 14.52 0.00
CA LYS A 2 19.46 14.56 1.42
C LYS A 2 18.45 13.79 2.27
N VAL A 3 18.95 13.08 3.29
CA VAL A 3 18.13 12.59 4.41
C VAL A 3 17.98 13.73 5.42
N TYR A 4 16.77 13.98 5.88
CA TYR A 4 16.44 14.99 6.88
C TYR A 4 16.16 14.30 8.20
N ASP A 5 16.76 14.76 9.28
CA ASP A 5 16.38 14.34 10.62
C ASP A 5 15.04 15.00 11.02
N PHE A 6 14.33 14.36 11.95
CA PHE A 6 13.02 14.84 12.39
C PHE A 6 13.04 16.31 12.84
N GLU A 7 14.07 16.74 13.55
CA GLU A 7 14.24 18.11 14.03
C GLU A 7 14.33 19.14 12.89
N GLU A 8 14.82 18.73 11.72
CA GLU A 8 14.95 19.61 10.55
C GLU A 8 13.62 19.86 9.83
N ILE A 9 12.62 19.03 10.08
CA ILE A 9 11.29 19.18 9.45
C ILE A 9 10.26 19.82 10.36
N GLN A 10 10.55 19.95 11.65
CA GLN A 10 9.68 20.65 12.59
C GLN A 10 9.40 22.07 12.12
N LYS A 11 8.14 22.51 12.22
CA LYS A 11 7.67 23.84 11.80
C LYS A 11 7.74 24.13 10.29
N LYS A 12 8.05 23.14 9.46
CA LYS A 12 7.96 23.26 8.00
C LYS A 12 6.53 23.13 7.52
N THR A 13 6.21 23.83 6.43
CA THR A 13 4.95 23.60 5.72
C THR A 13 4.96 22.25 5.02
N ILE A 14 3.78 21.73 4.65
CA ILE A 14 3.70 20.46 3.93
C ILE A 14 4.44 20.50 2.58
N GLU A 15 4.41 21.66 1.91
CA GLU A 15 5.09 21.90 0.64
C GLU A 15 6.61 21.80 0.78
N GLU A 16 7.16 22.24 1.92
CA GLU A 16 8.59 22.17 2.20
C GLU A 16 9.08 20.75 2.52
N ILE A 17 8.15 19.84 2.87
CA ILE A 17 8.48 18.43 3.16
C ILE A 17 8.14 17.49 2.00
N TYR A 18 7.55 17.95 0.90
CA TYR A 18 7.41 17.13 -0.30
C TYR A 18 8.77 16.70 -0.84
N SER A 19 8.83 15.47 -1.34
CA SER A 19 10.03 14.82 -1.88
C SER A 19 11.18 14.78 -0.87
N LYS A 20 10.86 14.57 0.42
CA LYS A 20 11.84 14.43 1.49
C LYS A 20 11.86 13.01 2.05
N ILE A 21 13.08 12.55 2.33
CA ILE A 21 13.34 11.36 3.11
C ILE A 21 13.59 11.80 4.54
N ILE A 22 12.72 11.40 5.46
CA ILE A 22 12.74 11.79 6.86
C ILE A 22 13.20 10.61 7.71
N HIS A 23 14.32 10.76 8.39
CA HIS A 23 14.80 9.84 9.42
C HIS A 23 14.17 10.25 10.75
N GLY A 24 13.31 9.40 11.28
CA GLY A 24 12.61 9.67 12.53
C GLY A 24 11.56 8.64 12.91
N ASN A 25 11.04 8.76 14.11
CA ASN A 25 9.91 7.97 14.54
C ASN A 25 8.64 8.44 13.81
N ASN A 26 7.93 7.54 13.17
CA ASN A 26 6.73 7.86 12.41
C ASN A 26 5.62 8.52 13.23
N ILE A 27 5.46 8.15 14.51
CA ILE A 27 4.48 8.80 15.40
C ILE A 27 4.80 10.28 15.58
N ASP A 28 6.08 10.60 15.79
CA ASP A 28 6.50 11.99 16.03
C ASP A 28 6.37 12.82 14.76
N VAL A 29 6.80 12.27 13.61
CA VAL A 29 6.65 12.93 12.31
C VAL A 29 5.18 13.13 11.95
N LEU A 30 4.31 12.12 12.14
CA LEU A 30 2.88 12.23 11.83
C LEU A 30 2.19 13.35 12.61
N LYS A 31 2.60 13.61 13.85
CA LYS A 31 2.04 14.71 14.67
C LYS A 31 2.38 16.10 14.16
N GLU A 32 3.48 16.23 13.42
CA GLU A 32 3.92 17.50 12.80
C GLU A 32 3.27 17.72 11.43
N LEU A 33 2.73 16.65 10.79
CA LEU A 33 2.04 16.81 9.51
C LEU A 33 0.70 17.51 9.68
N PRO A 34 0.34 18.45 8.80
CA PRO A 34 -0.96 19.11 8.85
C PRO A 34 -2.11 18.12 8.69
N GLU A 35 -3.22 18.40 9.37
CA GLU A 35 -4.45 17.64 9.17
C GLU A 35 -4.94 17.74 7.71
N ASN A 36 -5.54 16.66 7.22
CA ASN A 36 -6.11 16.59 5.87
C ASN A 36 -5.12 17.00 4.75
N SER A 37 -3.87 16.57 4.87
CA SER A 37 -2.77 16.90 3.93
C SER A 37 -2.40 15.76 2.99
N ILE A 38 -2.71 14.51 3.32
CA ILE A 38 -2.28 13.30 2.59
C ILE A 38 -3.43 12.71 1.78
N ASP A 39 -3.17 12.42 0.50
CA ASP A 39 -4.16 11.82 -0.41
C ASP A 39 -4.11 10.29 -0.39
N LEU A 40 -2.91 9.71 -0.35
CA LEU A 40 -2.70 8.27 -0.41
C LEU A 40 -1.58 7.83 0.54
N ILE A 41 -1.78 6.71 1.21
CA ILE A 41 -0.73 5.99 1.92
C ILE A 41 -0.61 4.59 1.31
N VAL A 42 0.61 4.18 0.94
CA VAL A 42 0.91 2.79 0.54
C VAL A 42 2.05 2.32 1.41
N THR A 43 1.77 1.42 2.33
CA THR A 43 2.75 1.04 3.35
C THR A 43 2.56 -0.39 3.85
N SER A 44 3.62 -0.94 4.44
CA SER A 44 3.62 -2.27 5.05
C SER A 44 4.26 -2.16 6.44
N PRO A 45 3.48 -2.29 7.53
CA PRO A 45 4.02 -2.22 8.89
C PRO A 45 4.95 -3.39 9.17
N PRO A 46 5.78 -3.32 10.22
CA PRO A 46 6.50 -4.49 10.71
C PRO A 46 5.55 -5.63 11.06
N TYR A 47 5.88 -6.87 10.65
CA TYR A 47 5.05 -8.05 10.91
C TYR A 47 5.47 -8.75 12.19
N ASP A 48 4.82 -8.51 13.31
CA ASP A 48 4.86 -9.28 14.58
C ASP A 48 6.15 -10.10 14.82
N ASP A 49 7.32 -9.52 14.89
CA ASP A 49 8.64 -10.21 14.99
C ASP A 49 8.92 -11.27 13.89
N LEU A 50 8.21 -11.24 12.76
CA LEU A 50 8.47 -12.15 11.63
C LEU A 50 9.82 -11.91 10.97
N ARG A 51 10.39 -10.73 11.15
CA ARG A 51 11.68 -10.32 10.61
C ARG A 51 12.48 -9.58 11.67
N ASP A 52 13.79 -9.80 11.71
CA ASP A 52 14.70 -9.09 12.58
C ASP A 52 14.99 -7.70 11.98
N TYR A 53 14.24 -6.71 12.43
CA TYR A 53 14.49 -5.30 12.12
C TYR A 53 15.52 -4.72 13.11
N GLU A 54 16.73 -5.32 13.16
CA GLU A 54 17.86 -4.92 14.01
C GLU A 54 17.54 -4.88 15.53
N LYS A 55 16.55 -5.65 16.01
CA LYS A 55 16.10 -5.68 17.43
C LYS A 55 15.72 -4.34 18.05
N LYS A 56 15.67 -3.27 17.22
CA LYS A 56 15.42 -1.89 17.68
C LYS A 56 13.97 -1.45 17.58
N VAL A 57 13.12 -2.20 16.86
CA VAL A 57 11.73 -1.81 16.63
C VAL A 57 10.80 -2.71 17.44
N ILE A 58 10.36 -2.22 18.59
CA ILE A 58 9.24 -2.83 19.30
C ILE A 58 7.97 -2.41 18.55
N TRP A 59 7.31 -3.38 17.91
CA TRP A 59 6.03 -3.21 17.24
C TRP A 59 4.97 -3.96 18.02
N ASP A 60 3.95 -3.25 18.51
CA ASP A 60 2.84 -3.80 19.26
C ASP A 60 1.53 -3.13 18.86
N PHE A 61 0.41 -3.67 19.34
CA PHE A 61 -0.90 -3.18 18.97
C PHE A 61 -1.19 -1.78 19.53
N GLU A 62 -0.62 -1.40 20.68
CA GLU A 62 -0.80 -0.06 21.26
C GLU A 62 -0.12 1.01 20.40
N LYS A 63 1.10 0.76 19.93
CA LYS A 63 1.75 1.65 18.96
C LYS A 63 0.99 1.77 17.64
N PHE A 64 0.47 0.64 17.14
CA PHE A 64 -0.39 0.66 15.98
C PHE A 64 -1.61 1.58 16.20
N LYS A 65 -2.28 1.50 17.35
CA LYS A 65 -3.44 2.35 17.64
C LYS A 65 -3.09 3.84 17.58
N ILE A 66 -1.96 4.24 18.15
CA ILE A 66 -1.49 5.64 18.09
C ILE A 66 -1.28 6.06 16.63
N ILE A 67 -0.57 5.23 15.85
CA ILE A 67 -0.33 5.51 14.43
C ILE A 67 -1.65 5.62 13.67
N ALA A 68 -2.58 4.69 13.85
CA ALA A 68 -3.86 4.71 13.17
C ALA A 68 -4.66 5.99 13.46
N GLN A 69 -4.63 6.50 14.69
CA GLN A 69 -5.26 7.77 15.07
C GLN A 69 -4.58 8.96 14.40
N GLU A 70 -3.25 9.01 14.35
CA GLU A 70 -2.55 10.09 13.65
C GLU A 70 -2.78 10.00 12.13
N LEU A 71 -2.83 8.80 11.54
CA LEU A 71 -3.21 8.62 10.15
C LEU A 71 -4.61 9.17 9.85
N TYR A 72 -5.58 8.99 10.77
CA TYR A 72 -6.92 9.56 10.59
C TYR A 72 -6.89 11.08 10.53
N LYS A 73 -6.03 11.75 11.30
CA LYS A 73 -5.90 13.21 11.30
C LYS A 73 -5.29 13.70 9.98
N VAL A 74 -4.16 13.13 9.57
CA VAL A 74 -3.41 13.62 8.38
C VAL A 74 -4.07 13.27 7.06
N MET A 75 -4.86 12.19 7.01
CA MET A 75 -5.58 11.79 5.80
C MET A 75 -6.66 12.79 5.41
N LYS A 76 -6.69 13.20 4.14
CA LYS A 76 -7.79 13.95 3.54
C LYS A 76 -9.09 13.14 3.55
N VAL A 77 -10.23 13.82 3.62
CA VAL A 77 -11.52 13.18 3.33
C VAL A 77 -11.51 12.67 1.88
N GLY A 78 -11.81 11.40 1.69
CA GLY A 78 -11.68 10.71 0.39
C GLY A 78 -10.29 10.15 0.11
N GLY A 79 -9.31 10.38 1.00
CA GLY A 79 -7.99 9.77 0.91
C GLY A 79 -8.03 8.27 1.25
N VAL A 80 -7.03 7.54 0.76
CA VAL A 80 -6.95 6.07 0.84
C VAL A 80 -5.66 5.63 1.52
N ILE A 81 -5.75 4.62 2.35
CA ILE A 81 -4.62 3.88 2.92
C ILE A 81 -4.63 2.48 2.33
N VAL A 82 -3.54 2.08 1.72
CA VAL A 82 -3.24 0.69 1.35
C VAL A 82 -2.35 0.11 2.43
N TRP A 83 -2.94 -0.77 3.25
CA TRP A 83 -2.28 -1.39 4.37
C TRP A 83 -1.92 -2.82 4.04
N VAL A 84 -0.65 -3.07 3.70
CA VAL A 84 -0.17 -4.41 3.31
C VAL A 84 0.34 -5.14 4.54
N VAL A 85 -0.31 -6.24 4.92
CA VAL A 85 0.00 -6.93 6.17
C VAL A 85 -0.20 -8.45 6.06
N GLY A 86 0.69 -9.19 6.71
CA GLY A 86 0.60 -10.64 6.87
C GLY A 86 0.53 -11.05 8.33
N ASP A 87 -0.02 -12.23 8.60
CA ASP A 87 -0.13 -12.80 9.93
C ASP A 87 0.99 -13.80 10.24
N LYS A 88 1.59 -13.67 11.41
CA LYS A 88 2.54 -14.64 11.95
C LYS A 88 1.82 -15.91 12.45
N THR A 89 2.52 -17.02 12.41
CA THR A 89 2.11 -18.23 13.13
C THR A 89 3.08 -18.50 14.27
N LYS A 90 2.59 -18.55 15.51
CA LYS A 90 3.37 -18.85 16.71
C LYS A 90 2.67 -19.93 17.51
N ASN A 91 3.39 -20.96 17.93
CA ASN A 91 2.85 -22.07 18.73
C ASN A 91 1.56 -22.68 18.16
N GLY A 92 1.54 -22.88 16.85
CA GLY A 92 0.36 -23.45 16.19
C GLY A 92 -0.81 -22.49 15.94
N ASN A 93 -0.73 -21.23 16.35
CA ASN A 93 -1.81 -20.26 16.24
C ASN A 93 -1.44 -19.07 15.34
N LYS A 94 -2.41 -18.53 14.59
CA LYS A 94 -2.26 -17.30 13.81
C LYS A 94 -2.41 -16.09 14.72
N SER A 95 -1.59 -15.05 14.50
CA SER A 95 -1.68 -13.80 15.27
C SER A 95 -2.97 -13.04 15.04
N LEU A 96 -3.54 -13.14 13.85
CA LEU A 96 -4.69 -12.36 13.36
C LEU A 96 -4.49 -10.85 13.53
N THR A 97 -3.25 -10.39 13.49
CA THR A 97 -2.88 -8.99 13.61
C THR A 97 -3.50 -8.18 12.48
N SER A 98 -3.54 -8.75 11.27
CA SER A 98 -4.16 -8.13 10.10
C SER A 98 -5.64 -7.77 10.35
N PHE A 99 -6.40 -8.70 10.93
CA PHE A 99 -7.81 -8.48 11.26
C PHE A 99 -7.99 -7.51 12.43
N LYS A 100 -7.19 -7.61 13.48
CA LYS A 100 -7.24 -6.67 14.61
C LYS A 100 -6.98 -5.25 14.16
N GLN A 101 -6.00 -5.05 13.28
CA GLN A 101 -5.67 -3.74 12.74
C GLN A 101 -6.79 -3.20 11.85
N SER A 102 -7.33 -4.02 10.95
CA SER A 102 -8.42 -3.59 10.08
C SER A 102 -9.70 -3.21 10.85
N LEU A 103 -10.06 -3.98 11.88
CA LEU A 103 -11.21 -3.68 12.75
C LEU A 103 -10.99 -2.39 13.54
N TYR A 104 -9.77 -2.15 14.03
CA TYR A 104 -9.47 -0.90 14.74
C TYR A 104 -9.53 0.32 13.83
N PHE A 105 -9.05 0.22 12.59
CA PHE A 105 -9.25 1.30 11.61
C PHE A 105 -10.74 1.62 11.43
N GLN A 106 -11.61 0.61 11.38
CA GLN A 106 -13.05 0.80 11.30
C GLN A 106 -13.62 1.44 12.58
N GLU A 107 -13.17 1.01 13.75
CA GLU A 107 -13.58 1.56 15.06
C GLU A 107 -13.31 3.05 15.17
N ILE A 108 -12.18 3.55 14.68
CA ILE A 108 -11.81 4.97 14.73
C ILE A 108 -12.40 5.81 13.60
N GLY A 109 -13.25 5.23 12.74
CA GLY A 109 -14.05 5.97 11.75
C GLY A 109 -13.58 5.85 10.29
N PHE A 110 -12.59 5.04 9.98
CA PHE A 110 -12.28 4.69 8.60
C PHE A 110 -13.28 3.68 8.04
N ASN A 111 -13.45 3.66 6.73
CA ASN A 111 -14.14 2.59 6.01
C ASN A 111 -13.11 1.56 5.54
N ILE A 112 -13.39 0.28 5.71
CA ILE A 112 -12.70 -0.78 4.97
C ILE A 112 -13.38 -0.86 3.60
N PHE A 113 -12.80 -0.17 2.62
CA PHE A 113 -13.42 0.00 1.30
C PHE A 113 -13.35 -1.28 0.46
N ASP A 114 -12.21 -1.98 0.49
CA ASP A 114 -12.01 -3.25 -0.20
C ASP A 114 -10.94 -4.08 0.52
N VAL A 115 -10.89 -5.38 0.21
CA VAL A 115 -9.84 -6.29 0.64
C VAL A 115 -9.28 -6.98 -0.58
N ILE A 116 -8.01 -6.69 -0.89
CA ILE A 116 -7.29 -7.28 -2.00
C ILE A 116 -6.28 -8.29 -1.47
N ILE A 117 -6.14 -9.41 -2.15
CA ILE A 117 -5.17 -10.44 -1.81
C ILE A 117 -3.92 -10.26 -2.67
N TYR A 118 -2.79 -10.04 -2.03
CA TYR A 118 -1.49 -10.13 -2.69
C TYR A 118 -1.06 -11.60 -2.73
N GLU A 119 -1.23 -12.25 -3.89
CA GLU A 119 -0.73 -13.61 -4.14
C GLU A 119 0.75 -13.56 -4.50
N LYS A 120 1.58 -14.23 -3.70
CA LYS A 120 3.04 -14.33 -3.89
C LYS A 120 3.37 -15.55 -4.75
N THR A 121 4.26 -15.39 -5.73
CA THR A 121 4.68 -16.53 -6.58
C THR A 121 5.72 -17.42 -5.93
N GLY A 122 6.42 -16.95 -4.89
CA GLY A 122 7.37 -17.74 -4.10
C GLY A 122 6.74 -18.24 -2.82
N SER A 123 6.90 -19.52 -2.53
CA SER A 123 6.55 -20.13 -1.25
C SER A 123 7.80 -20.26 -0.37
N GLY A 124 7.64 -20.11 0.93
CA GLY A 124 8.67 -20.49 1.89
C GLY A 124 8.88 -22.01 1.93
N PRO A 125 9.78 -22.50 2.79
CA PRO A 125 9.98 -23.94 2.94
C PRO A 125 8.67 -24.63 3.36
N PRO A 126 8.46 -25.90 2.95
CA PRO A 126 7.24 -26.65 3.30
C PRO A 126 7.11 -26.81 4.81
N HIS A 127 5.89 -26.71 5.28
CA HIS A 127 5.54 -26.98 6.67
C HIS A 127 4.80 -28.33 6.75
N PRO A 128 5.17 -29.25 7.67
CA PRO A 128 4.59 -30.60 7.67
C PRO A 128 3.08 -30.64 7.93
N ASN A 129 2.53 -29.64 8.62
CA ASN A 129 1.14 -29.64 9.11
C ASN A 129 0.33 -28.43 8.63
N ARG A 130 0.79 -27.69 7.60
CA ARG A 130 0.09 -26.50 7.09
C ARG A 130 0.30 -26.33 5.61
N TYR A 131 -0.68 -25.74 4.96
CA TYR A 131 -0.51 -25.27 3.58
C TYR A 131 0.48 -24.09 3.53
N PHE A 132 1.13 -23.92 2.38
CA PHE A 132 2.02 -22.79 2.14
C PHE A 132 1.28 -21.46 2.30
N ASN A 133 1.90 -20.52 3.01
CA ASN A 133 1.39 -19.17 3.09
C ASN A 133 1.87 -18.38 1.85
N THR A 134 1.02 -18.32 0.85
CA THR A 134 1.33 -17.70 -0.46
C THR A 134 0.68 -16.34 -0.64
N PHE A 135 0.08 -15.77 0.38
CA PHE A 135 -0.58 -14.46 0.25
C PHE A 135 -0.36 -13.55 1.46
N GLU A 136 -0.61 -12.27 1.23
CA GLU A 136 -0.76 -11.22 2.24
C GLU A 136 -2.04 -10.45 1.97
N TYR A 137 -2.59 -9.79 3.00
CA TYR A 137 -3.75 -8.91 2.84
C TYR A 137 -3.28 -7.51 2.44
N MET A 138 -4.04 -6.90 1.55
CA MET A 138 -3.95 -5.48 1.22
C MET A 138 -5.31 -4.87 1.53
N PHE A 139 -5.46 -4.28 2.71
CA PHE A 139 -6.68 -3.59 3.08
C PHE A 139 -6.69 -2.21 2.43
N ILE A 140 -7.76 -1.92 1.71
CA ILE A 140 -8.02 -0.61 1.14
C ILE A 140 -8.93 0.13 2.12
N ILE A 141 -8.34 1.07 2.81
CA ILE A 141 -8.96 1.80 3.92
C ILE A 141 -9.17 3.24 3.47
N SER A 142 -10.32 3.83 3.74
CA SER A 142 -10.60 5.20 3.29
C SER A 142 -11.23 6.07 4.36
N LYS A 143 -10.87 7.34 4.40
CA LYS A 143 -11.55 8.35 5.22
C LYS A 143 -12.76 8.88 4.46
N GLY A 144 -13.94 8.33 4.75
CA GLY A 144 -15.14 8.53 3.95
C GLY A 144 -15.10 7.78 2.61
N LYS A 145 -15.86 8.23 1.61
CA LYS A 145 -15.86 7.62 0.27
C LYS A 145 -14.58 8.02 -0.48
N PRO A 146 -13.84 7.07 -1.09
CA PRO A 146 -12.65 7.40 -1.87
C PRO A 146 -12.95 8.45 -2.95
N LYS A 147 -12.10 9.49 -3.02
CA LYS A 147 -12.21 10.56 -4.03
C LYS A 147 -11.73 10.08 -5.40
N THR A 148 -10.67 9.27 -5.41
CA THR A 148 -10.04 8.72 -6.62
C THR A 148 -10.23 7.21 -6.65
N ILE A 149 -10.80 6.70 -7.75
CA ILE A 149 -11.02 5.28 -8.01
C ILE A 149 -10.70 5.01 -9.49
N ASN A 150 -9.46 4.67 -9.80
CA ASN A 150 -8.97 4.36 -11.13
C ASN A 150 -8.76 2.85 -11.26
N LEU A 151 -9.85 2.10 -11.41
CA LEU A 151 -9.77 0.63 -11.45
C LEU A 151 -8.98 0.14 -12.65
N LEU A 152 -7.98 -0.69 -12.40
CA LEU A 152 -7.14 -1.29 -13.43
C LEU A 152 -7.96 -2.23 -14.32
N ARG A 153 -7.84 -2.05 -15.64
CA ARG A 153 -8.55 -2.83 -16.65
C ARG A 153 -7.56 -3.62 -17.49
N ASP A 154 -7.07 -4.70 -16.93
CA ASP A 154 -6.04 -5.55 -17.55
C ASP A 154 -6.36 -7.05 -17.51
N LYS A 155 -7.57 -7.41 -17.06
CA LYS A 155 -8.09 -8.77 -17.12
C LYS A 155 -8.60 -9.06 -18.53
N PRO A 156 -7.94 -9.93 -19.33
CA PRO A 156 -8.44 -10.28 -20.66
C PRO A 156 -9.83 -10.91 -20.59
N ASN A 157 -10.73 -10.45 -21.43
CA ASN A 157 -12.07 -11.04 -21.54
C ASN A 157 -12.07 -12.15 -22.59
N LYS A 158 -12.55 -13.33 -22.19
CA LYS A 158 -12.62 -14.52 -23.06
C LYS A 158 -13.43 -14.28 -24.35
N TRP A 159 -14.43 -13.41 -24.29
CA TRP A 159 -15.35 -13.09 -25.37
C TRP A 159 -15.14 -11.67 -25.91
N ALA A 160 -13.91 -11.17 -25.88
CA ALA A 160 -13.56 -9.85 -26.40
C ALA A 160 -14.05 -9.67 -27.84
N GLY A 161 -14.65 -8.53 -28.15
CA GLY A 161 -15.15 -8.19 -29.48
C GLY A 161 -16.49 -8.82 -29.86
N VAL A 162 -16.99 -9.80 -29.11
CA VAL A 162 -18.27 -10.45 -29.37
C VAL A 162 -19.43 -9.57 -28.88
N GLU A 163 -20.47 -9.42 -29.69
CA GLU A 163 -21.73 -8.83 -29.22
C GLU A 163 -22.53 -9.84 -28.39
N THR A 164 -23.12 -9.37 -27.30
CA THR A 164 -24.03 -10.21 -26.50
C THR A 164 -25.28 -10.51 -27.32
N TYR A 165 -25.62 -11.80 -27.44
CA TYR A 165 -26.76 -12.24 -28.26
C TYR A 165 -28.12 -11.88 -27.66
N ALA A 166 -28.21 -11.62 -26.37
CA ALA A 166 -29.44 -11.28 -25.68
C ALA A 166 -29.31 -9.94 -24.95
N GLU A 167 -30.46 -9.30 -24.75
CA GLU A 167 -30.54 -8.18 -23.82
C GLU A 167 -30.10 -8.65 -22.43
N VAL A 168 -29.02 -8.07 -21.93
CA VAL A 168 -28.56 -8.38 -20.57
C VAL A 168 -29.58 -7.81 -19.59
N THR A 169 -30.23 -8.68 -18.84
CA THR A 169 -31.08 -8.27 -17.73
C THR A 169 -30.22 -8.11 -16.46
N ARG A 170 -30.40 -7.01 -15.77
CA ARG A 170 -29.84 -6.78 -14.43
C ARG A 170 -30.99 -6.78 -13.44
N ARG A 171 -30.85 -7.56 -12.36
CA ARG A 171 -31.74 -7.47 -11.21
C ARG A 171 -31.27 -6.33 -10.32
N GLU A 172 -32.10 -5.32 -10.12
CA GLU A 172 -31.84 -4.22 -9.20
C GLU A 172 -32.10 -4.65 -7.75
N VAL A 173 -31.72 -3.81 -6.79
CA VAL A 173 -31.80 -4.13 -5.34
C VAL A 173 -33.26 -4.34 -4.90
N ASP A 174 -34.22 -3.69 -5.56
CA ASP A 174 -35.67 -3.84 -5.33
C ASP A 174 -36.28 -5.06 -6.02
N GLY A 175 -35.46 -5.90 -6.68
CA GLY A 175 -35.91 -7.10 -7.39
C GLY A 175 -36.39 -6.86 -8.82
N THR A 176 -36.49 -5.62 -9.30
CA THR A 176 -36.90 -5.33 -10.66
C THR A 176 -35.82 -5.75 -11.67
N LEU A 177 -36.24 -6.09 -12.89
CA LEU A 177 -35.34 -6.45 -13.97
C LEU A 177 -35.23 -5.29 -14.96
N THR A 178 -34.05 -4.68 -15.04
CA THR A 178 -33.75 -3.70 -16.09
C THR A 178 -33.12 -4.39 -17.28
N LYS A 179 -33.63 -4.09 -18.50
CA LYS A 179 -33.07 -4.57 -19.75
C LYS A 179 -31.97 -3.60 -20.21
N LYS A 180 -30.76 -4.12 -20.41
CA LYS A 180 -29.67 -3.38 -21.08
C LYS A 180 -29.55 -3.93 -22.50
N GLY A 181 -29.51 -3.05 -23.50
CA GLY A 181 -29.33 -3.43 -24.90
C GLY A 181 -28.06 -4.22 -25.16
N LYS A 182 -27.94 -4.78 -26.36
CA LYS A 182 -26.75 -5.50 -26.82
C LYS A 182 -25.50 -4.68 -26.59
N LYS A 183 -24.44 -5.31 -26.07
CA LYS A 183 -23.16 -4.69 -25.79
C LYS A 183 -22.04 -5.52 -26.40
N LYS A 184 -21.10 -4.84 -27.05
CA LYS A 184 -19.83 -5.45 -27.44
C LYS A 184 -18.98 -5.66 -26.18
N VAL A 185 -18.45 -6.85 -26.01
CA VAL A 185 -17.56 -7.18 -24.88
C VAL A 185 -16.22 -6.48 -25.10
N ASN A 186 -15.78 -5.69 -24.13
CA ASN A 186 -14.49 -5.03 -24.18
C ASN A 186 -13.34 -6.06 -24.15
N ASP A 187 -12.19 -5.70 -24.69
CA ASP A 187 -11.01 -6.56 -24.71
C ASP A 187 -10.54 -6.91 -23.30
N PHE A 188 -10.57 -5.93 -22.39
CA PHE A 188 -10.19 -6.09 -21.00
C PHE A 188 -11.33 -5.69 -20.04
N GLY A 189 -11.49 -6.49 -19.00
CA GLY A 189 -12.35 -6.20 -17.84
C GLY A 189 -11.56 -5.64 -16.67
N ILE A 190 -12.28 -5.24 -15.62
CA ILE A 190 -11.67 -4.81 -14.35
C ILE A 190 -10.92 -6.00 -13.75
N ARG A 191 -9.72 -5.75 -13.23
CA ARG A 191 -8.91 -6.72 -12.49
C ARG A 191 -9.70 -7.27 -11.29
N THR A 192 -9.54 -8.55 -10.98
CA THR A 192 -10.11 -9.15 -9.76
C THR A 192 -9.37 -8.65 -8.52
N ASN A 193 -9.90 -8.92 -7.35
CA ASN A 193 -9.25 -8.57 -6.07
C ASN A 193 -8.19 -9.58 -5.59
N ILE A 194 -7.74 -10.49 -6.45
CA ILE A 194 -6.55 -11.32 -6.21
C ILE A 194 -5.48 -10.84 -7.18
N TRP A 195 -4.45 -10.18 -6.64
CA TRP A 195 -3.36 -9.59 -7.41
C TRP A 195 -2.09 -10.42 -7.26
N LYS A 196 -1.59 -10.92 -8.36
CA LYS A 196 -0.42 -11.78 -8.38
C LYS A 196 0.83 -11.01 -8.77
N TYR A 197 1.83 -11.05 -7.88
CA TYR A 197 3.13 -10.44 -8.14
C TYR A 197 4.25 -11.44 -7.91
N VAL A 198 5.28 -11.33 -8.74
CA VAL A 198 6.51 -12.10 -8.56
C VAL A 198 7.31 -11.41 -7.44
N ASN A 199 7.63 -12.17 -6.41
CA ASN A 199 8.48 -11.73 -5.31
C ASN A 199 9.85 -12.41 -5.38
N GLY A 200 10.80 -11.88 -4.60
CA GLY A 200 12.16 -12.42 -4.52
C GLY A 200 13.19 -11.55 -5.22
N LYS A 201 14.46 -11.94 -5.02
CA LYS A 201 15.63 -11.18 -5.50
C LYS A 201 15.65 -11.13 -7.03
N GLY A 202 15.73 -9.91 -7.59
CA GLY A 202 15.74 -9.66 -9.03
C GLY A 202 14.37 -9.61 -9.70
N PHE A 203 13.27 -9.93 -8.99
CA PHE A 203 11.90 -9.87 -9.50
C PHE A 203 11.08 -8.75 -8.87
N ALA A 204 11.20 -8.55 -7.56
CA ALA A 204 10.49 -7.49 -6.85
C ALA A 204 10.95 -6.09 -7.30
N THR A 205 12.23 -5.96 -7.58
CA THR A 205 12.88 -4.77 -8.16
C THR A 205 14.17 -5.18 -8.89
N LYS A 206 14.57 -4.39 -9.87
CA LYS A 206 15.88 -4.51 -10.55
C LYS A 206 17.00 -3.80 -9.77
N ASP A 207 16.67 -2.94 -8.83
CA ASP A 207 17.64 -2.17 -8.05
C ASP A 207 18.37 -3.07 -7.05
N LYS A 208 19.61 -3.35 -7.29
CA LYS A 208 20.43 -4.22 -6.43
C LYS A 208 20.54 -3.69 -4.99
N ILE A 209 20.59 -2.35 -4.81
CA ILE A 209 20.71 -1.71 -3.52
C ILE A 209 19.49 -1.99 -2.62
N ALA A 210 18.29 -2.06 -3.19
CA ALA A 210 17.06 -2.35 -2.45
C ALA A 210 17.13 -3.67 -1.68
N HIS A 211 17.89 -4.64 -2.19
CA HIS A 211 18.04 -5.96 -1.56
C HIS A 211 18.89 -5.97 -0.29
N LYS A 212 19.47 -4.84 0.10
CA LYS A 212 20.05 -4.66 1.43
C LYS A 212 18.95 -4.56 2.52
N HIS A 213 17.73 -4.18 2.14
CA HIS A 213 16.58 -4.18 3.04
C HIS A 213 15.97 -5.59 3.14
N PRO A 214 15.65 -6.10 4.35
CA PRO A 214 15.19 -7.48 4.55
C PRO A 214 13.79 -7.77 4.01
N ALA A 215 13.00 -6.73 3.75
CA ALA A 215 11.58 -6.85 3.41
C ALA A 215 11.19 -5.88 2.29
N ILE A 216 11.22 -6.35 1.05
CA ILE A 216 10.84 -5.54 -0.12
C ILE A 216 9.54 -6.09 -0.67
N PHE A 217 8.52 -5.26 -0.86
CA PHE A 217 7.40 -5.63 -1.71
C PHE A 217 7.64 -5.20 -3.17
N PRO A 218 6.98 -5.86 -4.14
CA PRO A 218 7.23 -5.59 -5.55
C PRO A 218 6.91 -4.15 -5.96
N GLU A 219 7.77 -3.54 -6.77
CA GLU A 219 7.53 -2.20 -7.33
C GLU A 219 6.19 -2.10 -8.06
N LYS A 220 5.83 -3.16 -8.78
CA LYS A 220 4.54 -3.22 -9.49
C LYS A 220 3.34 -3.20 -8.55
N LEU A 221 3.45 -3.72 -7.33
CA LEU A 221 2.40 -3.63 -6.31
C LEU A 221 2.18 -2.17 -5.90
N ALA A 222 3.26 -1.45 -5.56
CA ALA A 222 3.17 -0.03 -5.22
C ALA A 222 2.61 0.79 -6.39
N GLN A 223 3.13 0.57 -7.60
CA GLN A 223 2.69 1.24 -8.82
C GLN A 223 1.18 1.09 -9.04
N ASP A 224 0.67 -0.14 -8.98
CA ASP A 224 -0.74 -0.45 -9.23
C ASP A 224 -1.66 0.23 -8.20
N HIS A 225 -1.26 0.28 -6.93
CA HIS A 225 -2.02 0.98 -5.90
C HIS A 225 -1.98 2.50 -6.07
N ILE A 226 -0.81 3.08 -6.40
CA ILE A 226 -0.69 4.52 -6.65
C ILE A 226 -1.56 4.93 -7.83
N LEU A 227 -1.54 4.18 -8.93
CA LEU A 227 -2.41 4.40 -10.09
C LEU A 227 -3.90 4.31 -9.73
N SER A 228 -4.27 3.32 -8.91
CA SER A 228 -5.67 3.05 -8.56
C SER A 228 -6.28 4.12 -7.66
N TRP A 229 -5.50 4.68 -6.72
CA TRP A 229 -6.04 5.46 -5.61
C TRP A 229 -5.54 6.90 -5.56
N SER A 230 -4.77 7.35 -6.54
CA SER A 230 -4.31 8.74 -6.63
C SER A 230 -4.28 9.24 -8.09
N ASN A 231 -4.19 10.57 -8.22
CA ASN A 231 -3.95 11.25 -9.49
C ASN A 231 -2.57 11.95 -9.46
N GLU A 232 -2.08 12.41 -10.61
CA GLU A 232 -0.87 13.21 -10.68
C GLU A 232 -0.96 14.45 -9.77
N GLY A 233 0.12 14.75 -9.08
CA GLY A 233 0.19 15.84 -8.12
C GLY A 233 -0.36 15.53 -6.72
N ASP A 234 -1.09 14.42 -6.51
CA ASP A 234 -1.52 13.98 -5.18
C ASP A 234 -0.33 13.60 -4.29
N VAL A 235 -0.51 13.69 -2.97
CA VAL A 235 0.53 13.42 -1.98
C VAL A 235 0.47 11.98 -1.51
N VAL A 236 1.55 11.23 -1.76
CA VAL A 236 1.73 9.83 -1.33
C VAL A 236 2.67 9.79 -0.13
N LEU A 237 2.24 9.16 0.94
CA LEU A 237 3.04 8.98 2.16
C LEU A 237 3.37 7.50 2.39
N ASP A 238 4.64 7.21 2.75
CA ASP A 238 5.05 5.92 3.29
C ASP A 238 5.67 6.10 4.68
N ILE A 239 5.01 5.58 5.71
CA ILE A 239 5.41 5.72 7.11
C ILE A 239 6.31 4.60 7.64
N PHE A 240 6.54 3.58 6.82
CA PHE A 240 7.49 2.49 7.03
C PHE A 240 8.29 2.29 5.76
N GLY A 241 8.95 3.35 5.32
CA GLY A 241 9.45 3.51 3.96
C GLY A 241 10.47 2.46 3.50
N GLY A 242 11.23 1.86 4.44
CA GLY A 242 12.16 0.77 4.17
C GLY A 242 13.08 1.07 3.00
N SER A 243 13.05 0.23 1.96
CA SER A 243 13.88 0.44 0.76
C SER A 243 13.39 1.55 -0.18
N GLY A 244 12.32 2.28 0.13
CA GLY A 244 11.82 3.40 -0.69
C GLY A 244 11.00 2.98 -1.93
N THR A 245 10.41 1.80 -1.94
CA THR A 245 9.66 1.31 -3.11
C THR A 245 8.45 2.18 -3.44
N THR A 246 7.68 2.60 -2.44
CA THR A 246 6.50 3.47 -2.62
C THR A 246 6.88 4.81 -3.21
N ILE A 247 7.89 5.48 -2.65
CA ILE A 247 8.28 6.83 -3.10
C ILE A 247 8.91 6.80 -4.49
N LYS A 248 9.67 5.76 -4.83
CA LYS A 248 10.19 5.57 -6.19
C LYS A 248 9.04 5.50 -7.20
N GLN A 249 8.00 4.73 -6.92
CA GLN A 249 6.87 4.62 -7.81
C GLN A 249 6.00 5.89 -7.83
N ALA A 250 5.91 6.60 -6.71
CA ALA A 250 5.22 7.89 -6.66
C ALA A 250 5.91 8.95 -7.54
N GLU A 251 7.25 9.05 -7.48
CA GLU A 251 8.04 9.93 -8.33
C GLU A 251 7.85 9.60 -9.81
N LEU A 252 8.01 8.34 -10.22
CA LEU A 252 7.83 7.89 -11.59
C LEU A 252 6.43 8.17 -12.16
N LEU A 253 5.45 8.30 -11.30
CA LEU A 253 4.05 8.53 -11.65
C LEU A 253 3.62 10.00 -11.45
N ASN A 254 4.55 10.94 -11.25
CA ASN A 254 4.30 12.36 -11.04
C ASN A 254 3.42 12.65 -9.79
N ARG A 255 3.57 11.87 -8.71
CA ARG A 255 2.97 12.16 -7.42
C ARG A 255 4.00 12.86 -6.54
N LYS A 256 3.54 13.77 -5.69
CA LYS A 256 4.35 14.25 -4.56
C LYS A 256 4.47 13.13 -3.54
N TRP A 257 5.58 13.05 -2.82
CA TRP A 257 5.76 11.98 -1.87
C TRP A 257 6.45 12.44 -0.59
N ILE A 258 6.23 11.70 0.49
CA ILE A 258 6.91 11.85 1.77
C ILE A 258 7.28 10.45 2.25
N TYR A 259 8.52 10.29 2.69
CA TYR A 259 9.05 9.04 3.23
C TYR A 259 9.46 9.23 4.69
N ILE A 260 9.09 8.25 5.51
CA ILE A 260 9.48 8.20 6.91
C ILE A 260 10.03 6.81 7.23
N ASP A 261 11.21 6.75 7.83
CA ASP A 261 11.71 5.52 8.46
C ASP A 261 12.58 5.90 9.66
N LYS A 262 12.56 5.05 10.68
CA LYS A 262 13.35 5.27 11.89
C LYS A 262 14.75 4.65 11.82
N VAL A 263 15.04 3.86 10.80
CA VAL A 263 16.33 3.21 10.58
C VAL A 263 17.11 4.02 9.54
N GLU A 264 18.17 4.68 9.99
CA GLU A 264 18.99 5.56 9.14
C GLU A 264 19.53 4.86 7.89
N GLU A 265 19.94 3.58 8.03
CA GLU A 265 20.45 2.79 6.91
C GLU A 265 19.37 2.59 5.82
N TYR A 266 18.10 2.44 6.20
CA TYR A 266 17.00 2.33 5.23
C TYR A 266 16.75 3.65 4.51
N CYS A 267 16.87 4.77 5.23
CA CYS A 267 16.82 6.11 4.62
C CYS A 267 17.93 6.30 3.58
N LYS A 268 19.15 5.82 3.86
CA LYS A 268 20.29 5.86 2.91
C LYS A 268 20.03 5.00 1.68
N ILE A 269 19.47 3.79 1.85
CA ILE A 269 19.07 2.91 0.74
C ILE A 269 18.03 3.61 -0.14
N ALA A 270 16.99 4.19 0.47
CA ALA A 270 15.95 4.90 -0.24
C ALA A 270 16.52 6.10 -1.00
N MET A 271 17.41 6.88 -0.38
CA MET A 271 18.07 8.02 -1.00
C MET A 271 18.88 7.61 -2.25
N GLU A 272 19.73 6.59 -2.12
CA GLU A 272 20.53 6.09 -3.24
C GLU A 272 19.65 5.60 -4.40
N ARG A 273 18.52 4.95 -4.12
CA ARG A 273 17.56 4.55 -5.15
C ARG A 273 16.95 5.72 -5.88
N MET A 274 16.60 6.79 -5.14
CA MET A 274 16.01 7.99 -5.74
C MET A 274 17.04 8.80 -6.55
N GLU A 275 18.31 8.82 -6.14
CA GLU A 275 19.39 9.44 -6.91
C GLU A 275 19.67 8.71 -8.22
N ASN A 276 19.65 7.38 -8.19
CA ASN A 276 19.84 6.58 -9.40
C ASN A 276 18.70 6.79 -10.41
N LEU A 277 17.47 7.02 -9.95
CA LEU A 277 16.34 7.33 -10.82
C LEU A 277 16.53 8.62 -11.63
N ASN A 278 17.19 9.61 -11.04
CA ASN A 278 17.47 10.88 -11.71
C ASN A 278 18.65 10.82 -12.69
N ASN A 279 19.38 9.72 -12.72
CA ASN A 279 20.54 9.50 -13.59
C ASN A 279 20.23 8.56 -14.78
N GLU A 280 19.03 7.96 -14.83
CA GLU A 280 18.51 7.18 -15.96
C GLU A 280 17.66 8.06 -16.89
#